data_acb5ba0c54837cc9773d652ebb4eae30
#
_entry.id   acb5ba0c54837cc9773d652ebb4eae30
#
_cell.length_a   1.000
_cell.length_b   1.000
_cell.length_c   1.000
_cell.angle_alpha   90.00
_cell.angle_beta   90.00
_cell.angle_gamma   90.00
#
_symmetry.space_group_name_H-M   'P 1'
#
loop_
_entity.id
_entity.type
_entity.pdbx_description
1 polymer ?
#
loop_
_entity_poly.entity_id
_entity_poly.type
_entity_poly.pdbx_seq_one_letter_code
_entity_poly.pdbx_strand_id
1 'polypeptide(L)'
;MNLKLEEGKIHAIAGKSGSGKSTLIRAIGGAVRPDAGCIRYFGNEMYEEEKEIRRKMSVVYDSPNFNVEWKPDRLVKELAKFEPWMDQQKYVQLMQEMELNRQIKVKLYSEGQQRKLMLILALCRNPELLVMDEATSGMDRASRAAMWKLIADYRQEKPLSVLFTTHHEEEMYVADLIWYMEDGRLSDEVKEACFGTKGAGE
;
A
#
# COMPACT_ATOMS: atom_id res chain seq x y z
N MET A 1 -10.42 13.45 14.35
CA MET A 1 -9.21 12.61 14.03
C MET A 1 -8.26 13.48 13.24
N ASN A 2 -6.99 13.52 13.62
CA ASN A 2 -5.94 14.23 12.88
C ASN A 2 -4.83 13.22 12.57
N LEU A 3 -4.44 13.09 11.30
CA LEU A 3 -3.34 12.26 10.82
C LEU A 3 -2.47 13.10 9.90
N LYS A 4 -1.17 13.14 10.17
CA LYS A 4 -0.19 13.79 9.30
C LYS A 4 0.85 12.76 8.90
N LEU A 5 1.00 12.54 7.61
CA LEU A 5 2.06 11.68 7.07
C LEU A 5 3.28 12.53 6.73
N GLU A 6 4.44 12.07 7.15
CA GLU A 6 5.72 12.66 6.79
C GLU A 6 6.21 12.08 5.47
N GLU A 7 6.76 12.96 4.62
CA GLU A 7 7.27 12.56 3.32
C GLU A 7 8.44 11.56 3.45
N GLY A 8 8.45 10.55 2.61
CA GLY A 8 9.49 9.52 2.58
C GLY A 8 9.49 8.57 3.79
N LYS A 9 8.50 8.64 4.68
CA LYS A 9 8.38 7.76 5.85
C LYS A 9 7.39 6.62 5.61
N ILE A 10 7.58 5.54 6.38
CA ILE A 10 6.64 4.43 6.47
C ILE A 10 5.80 4.60 7.73
N HIS A 11 4.50 4.76 7.55
CA HIS A 11 3.51 4.92 8.62
C HIS A 11 2.67 3.66 8.76
N ALA A 12 2.56 3.12 9.96
CA ALA A 12 1.64 2.04 10.27
C ALA A 12 0.41 2.55 11.05
N ILE A 13 -0.76 2.05 10.72
CA ILE A 13 -1.95 2.17 11.55
C ILE A 13 -2.25 0.78 12.10
N ALA A 14 -1.97 0.60 13.38
CA ALA A 14 -2.21 -0.63 14.10
C ALA A 14 -3.57 -0.58 14.82
N GLY A 15 -4.23 -1.72 14.95
CA GLY A 15 -5.49 -1.81 15.69
C GLY A 15 -6.23 -3.12 15.40
N LYS A 16 -7.15 -3.48 16.29
CA LYS A 16 -7.97 -4.68 16.16
C LYS A 16 -8.84 -4.64 14.90
N SER A 17 -9.31 -5.81 14.45
CA SER A 17 -10.32 -5.87 13.40
C SER A 17 -11.58 -5.09 13.84
N GLY A 18 -12.18 -4.34 12.92
CA GLY A 18 -13.34 -3.49 13.21
C GLY A 18 -13.03 -2.13 13.85
N SER A 19 -11.77 -1.79 14.15
CA SER A 19 -11.43 -0.48 14.74
C SER A 19 -11.62 0.73 13.80
N GLY A 20 -11.87 0.49 12.50
CA GLY A 20 -12.12 1.55 11.50
C GLY A 20 -10.98 1.79 10.53
N LYS A 21 -9.89 1.01 10.57
CA LYS A 21 -8.71 1.17 9.69
C LYS A 21 -9.06 1.19 8.20
N SER A 22 -9.82 0.20 7.73
CA SER A 22 -10.22 0.11 6.32
C SER A 22 -11.12 1.27 5.91
N THR A 23 -11.98 1.78 6.80
CA THR A 23 -12.79 2.98 6.53
C THR A 23 -11.91 4.20 6.33
N LEU A 24 -10.89 4.37 7.19
CA LEU A 24 -9.92 5.44 7.06
C LEU A 24 -9.13 5.32 5.76
N ILE A 25 -8.63 4.12 5.41
CA ILE A 25 -7.92 3.89 4.14
C ILE A 25 -8.82 4.21 2.94
N ARG A 26 -10.09 3.80 2.97
CA ARG A 26 -11.05 4.12 1.88
C ARG A 26 -11.31 5.64 1.77
N ALA A 27 -11.35 6.35 2.87
CA ALA A 27 -11.47 7.81 2.86
C ALA A 27 -10.19 8.45 2.29
N ILE A 28 -9.01 8.01 2.74
CA ILE A 28 -7.71 8.45 2.20
C ILE A 28 -7.59 8.09 0.71
N GLY A 29 -8.00 6.91 0.29
CA GLY A 29 -8.02 6.48 -1.12
C GLY A 29 -9.05 7.20 -1.99
N GLY A 30 -9.89 8.07 -1.42
CA GLY A 30 -10.96 8.78 -2.13
C GLY A 30 -12.14 7.91 -2.54
N ALA A 31 -12.25 6.67 -2.02
CA ALA A 31 -13.37 5.78 -2.27
C ALA A 31 -14.60 6.13 -1.42
N VAL A 32 -14.40 6.81 -0.30
CA VAL A 32 -15.46 7.30 0.59
C VAL A 32 -15.19 8.76 0.92
N ARG A 33 -16.20 9.61 0.80
CA ARG A 33 -16.09 11.02 1.20
C ARG A 33 -16.33 11.14 2.70
N PRO A 34 -15.46 11.87 3.45
CA PRO A 34 -15.71 12.13 4.86
C PRO A 34 -16.93 13.06 5.04
N ASP A 35 -17.73 12.81 6.09
CA ASP A 35 -18.89 13.65 6.41
C ASP A 35 -18.48 15.04 6.92
N ALA A 36 -17.29 15.14 7.52
CA ALA A 36 -16.74 16.40 8.03
C ALA A 36 -15.21 16.39 8.00
N GLY A 37 -14.62 17.58 7.98
CA GLY A 37 -13.17 17.75 7.85
C GLY A 37 -12.69 17.71 6.41
N CYS A 38 -11.38 17.68 6.22
CA CYS A 38 -10.75 17.61 4.89
C CYS A 38 -9.56 16.67 4.91
N ILE A 39 -9.26 16.12 3.74
CA ILE A 39 -8.06 15.30 3.49
C ILE A 39 -7.23 16.04 2.44
N ARG A 40 -5.98 16.33 2.77
CA ARG A 40 -5.04 17.03 1.88
C ARG A 40 -3.92 16.11 1.48
N TYR A 41 -3.54 16.16 0.21
CA TYR A 41 -2.46 15.42 -0.39
C TYR A 41 -1.50 16.39 -1.07
N PHE A 42 -0.24 16.34 -0.71
CA PHE A 42 0.76 17.24 -1.31
C PHE A 42 0.36 18.71 -1.25
N GLY A 43 -0.35 19.10 -0.18
CA GLY A 43 -0.87 20.46 0.03
C GLY A 43 -2.28 20.74 -0.55
N ASN A 44 -2.80 19.86 -1.43
CA ASN A 44 -4.06 20.07 -2.14
C ASN A 44 -5.18 19.17 -1.61
N GLU A 45 -6.44 19.60 -1.71
CA GLU A 45 -7.60 18.77 -1.37
C GLU A 45 -7.94 17.81 -2.51
N MET A 46 -8.31 16.55 -2.15
CA MET A 46 -8.59 15.48 -3.13
C MET A 46 -9.56 15.91 -4.23
N TYR A 47 -10.62 16.61 -3.85
CA TYR A 47 -11.69 16.96 -4.78
C TYR A 47 -11.40 18.19 -5.65
N GLU A 48 -10.35 18.93 -5.36
CA GLU A 48 -9.92 20.09 -6.16
C GLU A 48 -8.93 19.68 -7.26
N GLU A 49 -8.02 18.74 -6.95
CA GLU A 49 -6.99 18.27 -7.87
C GLU A 49 -6.94 16.74 -7.96
N GLU A 50 -8.11 16.10 -8.02
CA GLU A 50 -8.25 14.64 -7.97
C GLU A 50 -7.34 13.90 -8.95
N LYS A 51 -7.22 14.38 -10.18
CA LYS A 51 -6.42 13.74 -11.23
C LYS A 51 -4.93 13.71 -10.88
N GLU A 52 -4.38 14.82 -10.40
CA GLU A 52 -2.97 14.91 -10.02
C GLU A 52 -2.68 14.09 -8.77
N ILE A 53 -3.57 14.13 -7.78
CA ILE A 53 -3.44 13.32 -6.56
C ILE A 53 -3.48 11.83 -6.90
N ARG A 54 -4.44 11.38 -7.73
CA ARG A 54 -4.55 9.98 -8.14
C ARG A 54 -3.34 9.51 -8.96
N ARG A 55 -2.70 10.38 -9.71
CA ARG A 55 -1.46 10.08 -10.43
C ARG A 55 -0.31 9.77 -9.48
N LYS A 56 -0.22 10.49 -8.35
CA LYS A 56 0.86 10.39 -7.37
C LYS A 56 0.59 9.38 -6.27
N MET A 57 -0.64 8.88 -6.15
CA MET A 57 -1.06 7.95 -5.10
C MET A 57 -1.48 6.61 -5.69
N SER A 58 -1.05 5.53 -5.07
CA SER A 58 -1.57 4.18 -5.32
C SER A 58 -2.15 3.58 -4.06
N VAL A 59 -3.26 2.85 -4.22
CA VAL A 59 -3.94 2.17 -3.11
C VAL A 59 -3.99 0.68 -3.39
N VAL A 60 -3.53 -0.13 -2.44
CA VAL A 60 -3.65 -1.58 -2.43
C VAL A 60 -4.66 -1.95 -1.35
N TYR A 61 -5.81 -2.44 -1.75
CA TYR A 61 -6.87 -2.88 -0.83
C TYR A 61 -6.63 -4.31 -0.33
N ASP A 62 -7.43 -4.76 0.62
CA ASP A 62 -7.44 -6.11 1.17
C ASP A 62 -7.82 -7.19 0.15
N SER A 63 -8.50 -6.81 -0.93
CA SER A 63 -8.95 -7.68 -2.00
C SER A 63 -8.81 -7.03 -3.38
N PRO A 64 -8.68 -7.83 -4.47
CA PRO A 64 -8.59 -7.30 -5.81
C PRO A 64 -9.79 -6.44 -6.20
N ASN A 65 -9.53 -5.23 -6.67
CA ASN A 65 -10.52 -4.27 -7.17
C ASN A 65 -10.59 -4.23 -8.71
N PHE A 66 -10.17 -5.31 -9.35
CA PHE A 66 -10.13 -5.49 -10.81
C PHE A 66 -10.69 -6.87 -11.21
N ASN A 67 -10.87 -7.08 -12.51
CA ASN A 67 -11.44 -8.32 -13.03
C ASN A 67 -10.44 -9.49 -12.95
N VAL A 68 -10.63 -10.39 -11.98
CA VAL A 68 -9.78 -11.58 -11.74
C VAL A 68 -9.92 -12.66 -12.83
N GLU A 69 -10.92 -12.58 -13.71
CA GLU A 69 -11.06 -13.48 -14.87
C GLU A 69 -10.04 -13.16 -15.97
N TRP A 70 -9.36 -12.03 -15.88
CA TRP A 70 -8.33 -11.65 -16.84
C TRP A 70 -6.96 -12.21 -16.44
N LYS A 71 -6.09 -12.33 -17.45
CA LYS A 71 -4.67 -12.55 -17.24
C LYS A 71 -4.02 -11.22 -16.82
N PRO A 72 -2.91 -11.23 -16.06
CA PRO A 72 -2.20 -10.02 -15.65
C PRO A 72 -1.84 -9.08 -16.81
N ASP A 73 -1.36 -9.62 -17.93
CA ASP A 73 -1.01 -8.80 -19.11
C ASP A 73 -2.22 -8.03 -19.69
N ARG A 74 -3.41 -8.63 -19.64
CA ARG A 74 -4.64 -7.95 -20.06
C ARG A 74 -4.99 -6.83 -19.08
N LEU A 75 -4.84 -7.06 -17.78
CA LEU A 75 -5.08 -6.02 -16.77
C LEU A 75 -4.20 -4.80 -17.01
N VAL A 76 -2.90 -5.01 -17.19
CA VAL A 76 -1.94 -3.92 -17.45
C VAL A 76 -2.30 -3.17 -18.72
N LYS A 77 -2.64 -3.90 -19.81
CA LYS A 77 -3.03 -3.28 -21.07
C LYS A 77 -4.29 -2.42 -20.95
N GLU A 78 -5.27 -2.86 -20.16
CA GLU A 78 -6.49 -2.08 -19.94
C GLU A 78 -6.23 -0.88 -19.01
N LEU A 79 -5.47 -1.07 -17.94
CA LEU A 79 -5.09 0.03 -17.04
C LEU A 79 -4.29 1.11 -17.75
N ALA A 80 -3.34 0.75 -18.60
CA ALA A 80 -2.52 1.69 -19.35
C ALA A 80 -3.32 2.61 -20.32
N LYS A 81 -4.55 2.26 -20.68
CA LYS A 81 -5.43 3.13 -21.46
C LYS A 81 -5.90 4.36 -20.67
N PHE A 82 -6.09 4.18 -19.37
CA PHE A 82 -6.53 5.24 -18.45
C PHE A 82 -5.35 5.89 -17.72
N GLU A 83 -4.25 5.16 -17.61
CA GLU A 83 -3.04 5.54 -16.88
C GLU A 83 -1.81 5.40 -17.80
N PRO A 84 -1.65 6.30 -18.80
CA PRO A 84 -0.58 6.18 -19.80
C PRO A 84 0.83 6.33 -19.22
N TRP A 85 0.96 6.78 -17.96
CA TRP A 85 2.22 6.87 -17.22
C TRP A 85 2.61 5.54 -16.54
N MET A 86 1.80 4.49 -16.67
CA MET A 86 2.10 3.18 -16.09
C MET A 86 3.32 2.55 -16.77
N ASP A 87 4.31 2.17 -15.95
CA ASP A 87 5.55 1.58 -16.42
C ASP A 87 5.38 0.08 -16.74
N GLN A 88 5.18 -0.21 -18.02
CA GLN A 88 4.99 -1.59 -18.49
C GLN A 88 6.29 -2.41 -18.50
N GLN A 89 7.46 -1.75 -18.57
CA GLN A 89 8.74 -2.48 -18.51
C GLN A 89 9.00 -2.93 -17.07
N LYS A 90 8.79 -2.04 -16.11
CA LYS A 90 8.85 -2.35 -14.68
C LYS A 90 7.88 -3.48 -14.32
N TYR A 91 6.65 -3.46 -14.86
CA TYR A 91 5.70 -4.55 -14.67
C TYR A 91 6.27 -5.92 -15.08
N VAL A 92 6.87 -6.03 -16.26
CA VAL A 92 7.46 -7.30 -16.72
C VAL A 92 8.58 -7.77 -15.81
N GLN A 93 9.45 -6.86 -15.39
CA GLN A 93 10.54 -7.13 -14.47
C GLN A 93 10.02 -7.63 -13.11
N LEU A 94 9.08 -6.91 -12.49
CA LEU A 94 8.56 -7.26 -11.17
C LEU A 94 7.75 -8.56 -11.17
N MET A 95 7.01 -8.85 -12.25
CA MET A 95 6.32 -10.14 -12.41
C MET A 95 7.31 -11.32 -12.43
N GLN A 96 8.46 -11.14 -13.06
CA GLN A 96 9.53 -12.14 -13.09
C GLN A 96 10.19 -12.27 -11.72
N GLU A 97 10.54 -11.17 -11.08
CA GLU A 97 11.18 -11.13 -9.76
C GLU A 97 10.31 -11.79 -8.68
N MET A 98 9.00 -11.55 -8.74
CA MET A 98 8.03 -12.13 -7.81
C MET A 98 7.54 -13.53 -8.22
N GLU A 99 8.09 -14.11 -9.29
CA GLU A 99 7.76 -15.43 -9.81
C GLU A 99 6.27 -15.63 -10.13
N LEU A 100 5.61 -14.57 -10.65
CA LEU A 100 4.19 -14.63 -10.99
C LEU A 100 3.98 -15.03 -12.47
N ASN A 101 3.11 -16.02 -12.68
CA ASN A 101 2.82 -16.55 -14.01
C ASN A 101 1.83 -15.67 -14.78
N ARG A 102 2.32 -14.88 -15.72
CA ARG A 102 1.54 -13.96 -16.55
C ARG A 102 0.53 -14.64 -17.50
N GLN A 103 0.61 -15.97 -17.68
CA GLN A 103 -0.18 -16.70 -18.67
C GLN A 103 -1.49 -17.29 -18.13
N ILE A 104 -1.68 -17.29 -16.81
CA ILE A 104 -2.90 -17.80 -16.18
C ILE A 104 -3.80 -16.64 -15.71
N LYS A 105 -5.10 -16.92 -15.52
CA LYS A 105 -6.05 -15.94 -14.98
C LYS A 105 -5.74 -15.64 -13.52
N VAL A 106 -5.95 -14.39 -13.10
CA VAL A 106 -5.66 -13.97 -11.71
C VAL A 106 -6.48 -14.77 -10.68
N LYS A 107 -7.69 -15.19 -11.00
CA LYS A 107 -8.49 -16.05 -10.12
C LYS A 107 -7.82 -17.39 -9.75
N LEU A 108 -6.84 -17.85 -10.54
CA LEU A 108 -6.07 -19.06 -10.29
C LEU A 108 -4.81 -18.82 -9.45
N TYR A 109 -4.54 -17.58 -9.12
CA TYR A 109 -3.48 -17.22 -8.18
C TYR A 109 -3.90 -17.54 -6.74
N SER A 110 -2.95 -17.94 -5.91
CA SER A 110 -3.15 -17.95 -4.47
C SER A 110 -3.44 -16.53 -3.97
N GLU A 111 -4.03 -16.40 -2.79
CA GLU A 111 -4.28 -15.08 -2.18
C GLU A 111 -3.01 -14.24 -2.08
N GLY A 112 -1.90 -14.84 -1.65
CA GLY A 112 -0.59 -14.16 -1.61
C GLY A 112 -0.09 -13.73 -2.98
N GLN A 113 -0.30 -14.53 -4.03
CA GLN A 113 0.05 -14.15 -5.41
C GLN A 113 -0.83 -13.00 -5.93
N GLN A 114 -2.12 -12.99 -5.58
CA GLN A 114 -3.00 -11.87 -5.93
C GLN A 114 -2.54 -10.57 -5.26
N ARG A 115 -2.16 -10.61 -3.98
CA ARG A 115 -1.62 -9.45 -3.23
C ARG A 115 -0.30 -8.95 -3.81
N LYS A 116 0.62 -9.86 -4.17
CA LYS A 116 1.86 -9.50 -4.89
C LYS A 116 1.54 -8.79 -6.21
N LEU A 117 0.60 -9.29 -7.00
CA LEU A 117 0.17 -8.64 -8.24
C LEU A 117 -0.39 -7.23 -7.99
N MET A 118 -1.24 -7.06 -6.97
CA MET A 118 -1.80 -5.76 -6.61
C MET A 118 -0.71 -4.75 -6.27
N LEU A 119 0.31 -5.15 -5.50
CA LEU A 119 1.46 -4.31 -5.19
C LEU A 119 2.26 -3.96 -6.44
N ILE A 120 2.54 -4.93 -7.31
CA ILE A 120 3.24 -4.70 -8.59
C ILE A 120 2.50 -3.65 -9.41
N LEU A 121 1.18 -3.81 -9.60
CA LEU A 121 0.37 -2.86 -10.35
C LEU A 121 0.43 -1.46 -9.72
N ALA A 122 0.39 -1.37 -8.40
CA ALA A 122 0.48 -0.12 -7.66
C ALA A 122 1.83 0.58 -7.87
N LEU A 123 2.95 -0.15 -7.79
CA LEU A 123 4.30 0.41 -7.96
C LEU A 123 4.61 0.79 -9.42
N CYS A 124 4.02 0.08 -10.40
CA CYS A 124 4.17 0.42 -11.82
C CYS A 124 3.50 1.75 -12.21
N ARG A 125 2.64 2.31 -11.35
CA ARG A 125 2.05 3.64 -11.52
C ARG A 125 3.01 4.77 -11.11
N ASN A 126 4.18 4.43 -10.58
CA ASN A 126 5.18 5.37 -10.06
C ASN A 126 4.64 6.32 -8.98
N PRO A 127 4.05 5.80 -7.88
CA PRO A 127 3.47 6.62 -6.84
C PRO A 127 4.53 7.35 -6.00
N GLU A 128 4.16 8.50 -5.44
CA GLU A 128 4.85 9.19 -4.35
C GLU A 128 4.26 8.79 -2.98
N LEU A 129 3.01 8.31 -2.96
CA LEU A 129 2.32 7.77 -1.78
C LEU A 129 1.70 6.40 -2.10
N LEU A 130 2.11 5.38 -1.36
CA LEU A 130 1.52 4.05 -1.38
C LEU A 130 0.68 3.85 -0.12
N VAL A 131 -0.61 3.57 -0.31
CA VAL A 131 -1.55 3.28 0.77
C VAL A 131 -1.95 1.81 0.70
N MET A 132 -1.85 1.06 1.80
CA MET A 132 -2.12 -0.38 1.82
C MET A 132 -3.07 -0.74 2.95
N ASP A 133 -4.19 -1.40 2.62
CA ASP A 133 -5.16 -1.90 3.60
C ASP A 133 -4.96 -3.39 3.82
N GLU A 134 -4.35 -3.76 4.94
CA GLU A 134 -4.05 -5.15 5.34
C GLU A 134 -3.47 -6.01 4.19
N ALA A 135 -2.67 -5.40 3.32
CA ALA A 135 -2.22 -5.99 2.05
C ALA A 135 -1.34 -7.26 2.23
N THR A 136 -0.85 -7.50 3.42
CA THR A 136 -0.02 -8.66 3.77
C THR A 136 -0.74 -9.68 4.67
N SER A 137 -1.99 -9.40 5.05
CA SER A 137 -2.80 -10.29 5.89
C SER A 137 -2.99 -11.65 5.21
N GLY A 138 -2.91 -12.75 5.97
CA GLY A 138 -3.06 -14.11 5.44
C GLY A 138 -1.86 -14.62 4.62
N MET A 139 -0.80 -13.83 4.44
CA MET A 139 0.41 -14.27 3.74
C MET A 139 1.36 -15.01 4.67
N ASP A 140 2.08 -16.00 4.11
CA ASP A 140 3.21 -16.62 4.80
C ASP A 140 4.37 -15.61 4.98
N ARG A 141 5.27 -15.92 5.93
CA ARG A 141 6.38 -15.04 6.29
C ARG A 141 7.30 -14.70 5.11
N ALA A 142 7.59 -15.66 4.24
CA ALA A 142 8.48 -15.45 3.10
C ALA A 142 7.85 -14.51 2.06
N SER A 143 6.57 -14.73 1.74
CA SER A 143 5.81 -13.87 0.82
C SER A 143 5.67 -12.44 1.35
N ARG A 144 5.43 -12.28 2.65
CA ARG A 144 5.38 -10.97 3.31
C ARG A 144 6.74 -10.25 3.24
N ALA A 145 7.82 -10.96 3.56
CA ALA A 145 9.17 -10.41 3.46
C ALA A 145 9.52 -9.97 2.02
N ALA A 146 9.12 -10.76 1.01
CA ALA A 146 9.32 -10.40 -0.38
C ALA A 146 8.56 -9.12 -0.78
N MET A 147 7.33 -8.91 -0.29
CA MET A 147 6.60 -7.67 -0.54
C MET A 147 7.27 -6.45 0.10
N TRP A 148 7.71 -6.56 1.36
CA TRP A 148 8.42 -5.47 2.02
C TRP A 148 9.78 -5.18 1.38
N LYS A 149 10.49 -6.21 0.93
CA LYS A 149 11.71 -6.05 0.15
C LYS A 149 11.45 -5.26 -1.13
N LEU A 150 10.42 -5.61 -1.89
CA LEU A 150 10.05 -4.90 -3.12
C LEU A 150 9.75 -3.41 -2.86
N ILE A 151 9.07 -3.09 -1.77
CA ILE A 151 8.81 -1.69 -1.36
C ILE A 151 10.13 -0.99 -1.00
N ALA A 152 11.01 -1.67 -0.26
CA ALA A 152 12.31 -1.12 0.13
C ALA A 152 13.19 -0.84 -1.10
N ASP A 153 13.26 -1.78 -2.04
CA ASP A 153 14.01 -1.62 -3.30
C ASP A 153 13.47 -0.44 -4.12
N TYR A 154 12.13 -0.32 -4.23
CA TYR A 154 11.51 0.83 -4.90
C TYR A 154 11.89 2.18 -4.24
N ARG A 155 11.92 2.23 -2.90
CA ARG A 155 12.28 3.44 -2.13
C ARG A 155 13.75 3.86 -2.31
N GLN A 156 14.63 2.96 -2.71
CA GLN A 156 16.02 3.30 -3.07
C GLN A 156 16.09 4.01 -4.42
N GLU A 157 15.18 3.72 -5.33
CA GLU A 157 15.13 4.31 -6.65
C GLU A 157 14.36 5.64 -6.70
N LYS A 158 13.28 5.74 -5.92
CA LYS A 158 12.32 6.87 -5.96
C LYS A 158 11.81 7.22 -4.57
N PRO A 159 11.56 8.50 -4.29
CA PRO A 159 10.87 8.90 -3.07
C PRO A 159 9.49 8.22 -3.00
N LEU A 160 9.22 7.55 -1.88
CA LEU A 160 7.94 6.91 -1.62
C LEU A 160 7.60 7.00 -0.14
N SER A 161 6.49 7.65 0.17
CA SER A 161 5.84 7.55 1.47
C SER A 161 4.90 6.35 1.47
N VAL A 162 4.84 5.63 2.58
CA VAL A 162 3.98 4.45 2.71
C VAL A 162 3.06 4.63 3.92
N LEU A 163 1.78 4.38 3.73
CA LEU A 163 0.80 4.22 4.80
C LEU A 163 0.20 2.83 4.71
N PHE A 164 0.29 2.06 5.78
CA PHE A 164 -0.33 0.74 5.79
C PHE A 164 -1.10 0.46 7.08
N THR A 165 -2.11 -0.39 6.97
CA THR A 165 -2.83 -0.91 8.14
C THR A 165 -2.41 -2.32 8.42
N THR A 166 -2.30 -2.66 9.69
CA THR A 166 -1.98 -4.01 10.15
C THR A 166 -2.60 -4.32 11.51
N HIS A 167 -2.80 -5.60 11.77
CA HIS A 167 -3.07 -6.14 13.11
C HIS A 167 -1.93 -7.07 13.58
N HIS A 168 -0.85 -7.19 12.78
CA HIS A 168 0.31 -8.02 13.09
C HIS A 168 1.43 -7.16 13.68
N GLU A 169 1.85 -7.48 14.90
CA GLU A 169 2.95 -6.77 15.58
C GLU A 169 4.26 -6.86 14.80
N GLU A 170 4.53 -8.00 14.14
CA GLU A 170 5.73 -8.20 13.33
C GLU A 170 5.88 -7.18 12.20
N GLU A 171 4.78 -6.62 11.68
CA GLU A 171 4.82 -5.63 10.61
C GLU A 171 5.09 -4.22 11.11
N MET A 172 4.87 -3.96 12.39
CA MET A 172 5.16 -2.65 12.97
C MET A 172 6.66 -2.31 12.93
N TYR A 173 7.53 -3.34 12.86
CA TYR A 173 8.99 -3.14 12.80
C TYR A 173 9.49 -2.51 11.50
N VAL A 174 8.69 -2.52 10.43
CA VAL A 174 9.08 -1.86 9.17
C VAL A 174 8.65 -0.39 9.13
N ALA A 175 7.81 0.05 10.08
CA ALA A 175 7.30 1.41 10.14
C ALA A 175 8.29 2.34 10.83
N ASP A 176 8.42 3.56 10.33
CA ASP A 176 9.11 4.66 11.02
C ASP A 176 8.23 5.23 12.14
N LEU A 177 6.90 5.28 11.90
CA LEU A 177 5.91 5.86 12.80
C LEU A 177 4.68 4.95 12.92
N ILE A 178 4.18 4.76 14.14
CA ILE A 178 3.05 3.87 14.42
C ILE A 178 1.92 4.66 15.09
N TRP A 179 0.75 4.58 14.50
CA TRP A 179 -0.50 5.10 15.02
C TRP A 179 -1.37 3.95 15.50
N TYR A 180 -2.05 4.12 16.64
CA TYR A 180 -2.99 3.11 17.12
C TYR A 180 -4.42 3.57 16.88
N MET A 181 -5.26 2.67 16.35
CA MET A 181 -6.66 2.94 16.08
C MET A 181 -7.56 2.04 16.92
N GLU A 182 -8.44 2.66 17.69
CA GLU A 182 -9.43 2.02 18.53
C GLU A 182 -10.76 2.76 18.42
N ASP A 183 -11.85 2.03 18.20
CA ASP A 183 -13.23 2.55 18.10
C ASP A 183 -13.37 3.80 17.21
N GLY A 184 -12.72 3.79 16.05
CA GLY A 184 -12.75 4.90 15.08
C GLY A 184 -11.90 6.10 15.45
N ARG A 185 -11.05 6.02 16.46
CA ARG A 185 -10.17 7.10 16.91
C ARG A 185 -8.71 6.70 16.76
N LEU A 186 -7.89 7.60 16.26
CA LEU A 186 -6.43 7.46 16.30
C LEU A 186 -5.89 7.95 17.63
N SER A 187 -4.83 7.29 18.11
CA SER A 187 -4.07 7.77 19.28
C SER A 187 -3.44 9.13 18.97
N ASP A 188 -3.35 9.98 19.98
CA ASP A 188 -2.59 11.22 19.90
C ASP A 188 -1.07 10.97 20.02
N GLU A 189 -0.68 9.80 20.55
CA GLU A 189 0.70 9.36 20.66
C GLU A 189 1.13 8.58 19.43
N VAL A 190 2.08 9.15 18.69
CA VAL A 190 2.82 8.46 17.64
C VAL A 190 4.04 7.83 18.29
N LYS A 191 4.15 6.51 18.28
CA LYS A 191 5.38 5.84 18.71
C LYS A 191 6.32 5.76 17.52
N GLU A 192 7.51 6.34 17.69
CA GLU A 192 8.63 6.02 16.79
C GLU A 192 8.95 4.54 16.97
N ALA A 193 9.09 3.81 15.87
CA ALA A 193 9.52 2.44 15.92
C ALA A 193 10.95 2.42 16.48
N CYS A 194 11.08 1.98 17.71
CA CYS A 194 12.40 1.77 18.29
C CYS A 194 13.08 0.64 17.51
N PHE A 195 13.95 0.99 16.59
CA PHE A 195 14.95 0.08 16.08
C PHE A 195 15.86 -0.30 17.26
N GLY A 196 15.49 -1.36 17.95
CA GLY A 196 16.39 -1.98 18.91
C GLY A 196 17.63 -2.41 18.14
N THR A 197 18.70 -1.67 18.27
CA THR A 197 20.06 -2.16 18.06
C THR A 197 20.22 -3.34 19.01
N LYS A 198 19.81 -4.55 18.62
CA LYS A 198 20.36 -5.74 19.22
C LYS A 198 21.82 -5.76 18.83
N GLY A 199 22.62 -5.30 19.79
CA GLY A 199 24.05 -5.30 19.73
C GLY A 199 24.58 -6.65 19.26
N ALA A 200 25.50 -6.60 18.34
CA ALA A 200 26.53 -7.58 18.25
C ALA A 200 27.26 -7.59 19.62
N GLY A 201 27.13 -8.65 20.34
CA GLY A 201 27.78 -8.80 21.65
C GLY A 201 27.60 -10.20 22.18
N GLU A 202 28.68 -10.97 22.03
CA GLU A 202 29.07 -12.23 22.63
C GLU A 202 28.53 -13.52 21.99
#